data_2e3f6044aeba02a0f0020e4dd49e8574
#
_entry.id   2e3f6044aeba02a0f0020e4dd49e8574
#
_cell.length_a   1.000
_cell.length_b   1.000
_cell.length_c   1.000
_cell.angle_alpha   90.00
_cell.angle_beta   90.00
_cell.angle_gamma   90.00
#
_symmetry.space_group_name_H-M   'P 1'
#
loop_
_entity.id
_entity.type
_entity.pdbx_description
1 polymer ?
#
loop_
_entity_poly.entity_id
_entity_poly.type
_entity_poly.pdbx_seq_one_letter_code
_entity_poly.pdbx_strand_id
1 'polypeptide(L)'
;KEAEAELFHVHAYWLAVKCYQPMLPFDIDLKEPVLAQRCRMTLDESPYYNPDAVPFCLEQPLTMLGEETFRQRKQGEKNPLLRLQPGYESAQTFTKIYEAALNRALQEMEDWKRGDDLQPLLVRLAEHCFKAGLPEEEAIRQTMIHYYREEEEQVIRSILHNLYQECKGFGKKSSISKEQETAFLLEEFMKRRYEFRYNTVQDDLEYRQRDSVHFCFKPVDKRVRNSIAINALKEGISAWDRDVDRFLNSECVPLYNPVEEYLYETGRWDGKDRIRALAGLLPCDNPHWQELFYRWFLSMVAHWRGVDRQHGNNTSPLLVGSQGYRKSTFCRIILPPELRFGYTDSIDFKSKQEAERYLGRFFLINIDEFDQINVSQQGFLKHLLQKPVANLRKPYGNTIREMRRYASFIGTSNQKDLLTDPSGSRRFICIEVTAPINTNVTINYKQLYAQAMEAIYKGERYWLNDEDENILKQTNREFEQASPLEQLFHCYLNPVEEEMEGEWLTAMQILSYLQTKTRDKLAINKVGQFGRALQKLNIPCRKSRKGTLYHLMK
;
A
#
# COMPACT_ATOMS: atom_id res chain seq x y z
N LYS A 1 -26.07 10.20 -0.36
CA LYS A 1 -25.46 11.42 -0.95
C LYS A 1 -24.30 11.11 -1.89
N GLU A 2 -23.35 10.23 -1.50
CA GLU A 2 -22.24 9.83 -2.40
C GLU A 2 -22.76 9.01 -3.58
N ALA A 3 -23.61 8.02 -3.36
CA ALA A 3 -24.23 7.22 -4.41
C ALA A 3 -25.11 8.04 -5.37
N GLU A 4 -25.74 9.09 -4.87
CA GLU A 4 -26.51 10.02 -5.71
C GLU A 4 -25.60 10.90 -6.57
N ALA A 5 -24.43 11.32 -6.03
CA ALA A 5 -23.45 12.10 -6.78
C ALA A 5 -22.78 11.27 -7.89
N GLU A 6 -22.50 9.99 -7.65
CA GLU A 6 -21.96 9.07 -8.64
C GLU A 6 -22.97 8.80 -9.77
N LEU A 7 -24.22 8.55 -9.43
CA LEU A 7 -25.28 8.37 -10.40
C LEU A 7 -25.48 9.62 -11.27
N PHE A 8 -25.43 10.78 -10.65
CA PHE A 8 -25.48 12.06 -11.34
C PHE A 8 -24.33 12.25 -12.32
N HIS A 9 -23.11 11.91 -11.91
CA HIS A 9 -21.91 12.01 -12.76
C HIS A 9 -22.02 11.10 -13.99
N VAL A 10 -22.44 9.85 -13.81
CA VAL A 10 -22.64 8.89 -14.90
C VAL A 10 -23.69 9.40 -15.90
N HIS A 11 -24.80 9.91 -15.41
CA HIS A 11 -25.86 10.48 -16.26
C HIS A 11 -25.39 11.74 -17.00
N ALA A 12 -24.67 12.63 -16.33
CA ALA A 12 -24.12 13.83 -16.94
C ALA A 12 -23.13 13.49 -18.06
N TYR A 13 -22.27 12.50 -17.85
CA TYR A 13 -21.34 12.02 -18.85
C TYR A 13 -22.05 11.50 -20.10
N TRP A 14 -23.01 10.59 -19.95
CA TRP A 14 -23.74 10.02 -21.08
C TRP A 14 -24.58 11.03 -21.84
N LEU A 15 -25.12 12.01 -21.14
CA LEU A 15 -25.86 13.09 -21.78
C LEU A 15 -24.92 14.00 -22.58
N ALA A 16 -23.76 14.32 -22.03
CA ALA A 16 -22.71 15.09 -22.74
C ALA A 16 -22.25 14.35 -24.02
N VAL A 17 -21.95 13.04 -23.91
CA VAL A 17 -21.59 12.23 -25.08
C VAL A 17 -22.69 12.28 -26.13
N LYS A 18 -23.95 12.08 -25.76
CA LYS A 18 -25.09 12.10 -26.69
C LYS A 18 -25.26 13.46 -27.38
N CYS A 19 -24.95 14.56 -26.68
CA CYS A 19 -25.04 15.91 -27.25
C CYS A 19 -23.85 16.21 -28.18
N TYR A 20 -22.65 15.79 -27.84
CA TYR A 20 -21.44 16.17 -28.58
C TYR A 20 -21.07 15.20 -29.69
N GLN A 21 -21.39 13.91 -29.59
CA GLN A 21 -21.09 12.91 -30.63
C GLN A 21 -21.55 13.33 -32.04
N PRO A 22 -22.76 13.86 -32.25
CA PRO A 22 -23.19 14.28 -33.57
C PRO A 22 -22.42 15.50 -34.14
N MET A 23 -21.71 16.23 -33.28
CA MET A 23 -20.95 17.43 -33.65
C MET A 23 -19.50 17.11 -34.04
N LEU A 24 -19.04 15.89 -33.77
CA LEU A 24 -17.67 15.46 -34.01
C LEU A 24 -17.57 14.61 -35.28
N PRO A 25 -16.53 14.80 -36.08
CA PRO A 25 -16.30 14.01 -37.30
C PRO A 25 -15.74 12.60 -37.04
N PHE A 26 -15.57 12.22 -35.76
CA PHE A 26 -15.06 10.93 -35.30
C PHE A 26 -15.86 10.45 -34.10
N ASP A 27 -15.85 9.14 -33.85
CA ASP A 27 -16.53 8.57 -32.70
C ASP A 27 -15.78 8.85 -31.40
N ILE A 28 -16.54 9.24 -30.37
CA ILE A 28 -15.98 9.38 -29.03
C ILE A 28 -15.67 7.99 -28.48
N ASP A 29 -14.43 7.75 -28.05
CA ASP A 29 -14.02 6.53 -27.37
C ASP A 29 -14.76 6.44 -26.01
N LEU A 30 -15.84 5.65 -26.00
CA LEU A 30 -16.74 5.51 -24.87
C LEU A 30 -16.09 4.64 -23.81
N LYS A 31 -15.40 5.26 -22.87
CA LYS A 31 -14.97 4.62 -21.63
C LYS A 31 -16.06 4.78 -20.57
N GLU A 32 -16.16 3.80 -19.68
CA GLU A 32 -17.11 3.91 -18.57
C GLU A 32 -16.79 5.17 -17.73
N PRO A 33 -17.80 6.00 -17.44
CA PRO A 33 -17.62 7.21 -16.67
C PRO A 33 -17.30 6.84 -15.21
N VAL A 34 -16.09 7.12 -14.79
CA VAL A 34 -15.64 6.95 -13.40
C VAL A 34 -15.34 8.33 -12.83
N LEU A 35 -15.80 8.62 -11.62
CA LEU A 35 -15.59 9.90 -10.92
C LEU A 35 -14.11 10.34 -10.87
N ALA A 36 -13.19 9.38 -10.91
CA ALA A 36 -11.75 9.59 -10.87
C ALA A 36 -11.06 9.15 -12.18
N GLN A 37 -11.71 9.29 -13.32
CA GLN A 37 -11.09 8.89 -14.58
C GLN A 37 -9.89 9.80 -14.89
N ARG A 38 -8.70 9.20 -14.98
CA ARG A 38 -7.47 9.91 -15.33
C ARG A 38 -7.45 10.16 -16.83
N CYS A 39 -7.47 11.43 -17.25
CA CYS A 39 -7.11 11.78 -18.61
C CYS A 39 -5.60 11.61 -18.77
N ARG A 40 -5.15 10.87 -19.78
CA ARG A 40 -3.74 10.92 -20.19
C ARG A 40 -3.47 12.34 -20.66
N MET A 41 -2.53 13.03 -20.03
CA MET A 41 -1.98 14.27 -20.58
C MET A 41 -1.34 13.89 -21.92
N THR A 42 -1.88 14.39 -23.00
CA THR A 42 -1.19 14.39 -24.29
C THR A 42 -0.04 15.38 -24.17
N LEU A 43 1.13 15.02 -24.70
CA LEU A 43 2.27 15.93 -24.90
C LEU A 43 1.96 16.84 -26.10
N ASP A 44 0.85 17.55 -26.05
CA ASP A 44 0.52 18.57 -27.03
C ASP A 44 1.16 19.87 -26.56
N GLU A 45 2.08 20.41 -27.37
CA GLU A 45 2.77 21.67 -27.08
C GLU A 45 1.81 22.87 -27.10
N SER A 46 0.61 22.72 -27.66
CA SER A 46 -0.42 23.76 -27.75
C SER A 46 -1.82 23.18 -27.51
N PRO A 47 -2.16 22.75 -26.28
CA PRO A 47 -3.48 22.22 -26.00
C PRO A 47 -4.55 23.29 -26.22
N TYR A 48 -5.61 22.91 -26.93
CA TYR A 48 -6.74 23.82 -27.14
C TYR A 48 -7.43 24.11 -25.79
N TYR A 49 -7.51 25.37 -25.44
CA TYR A 49 -8.24 25.87 -24.27
C TYR A 49 -9.29 26.88 -24.71
N ASN A 50 -10.55 26.63 -24.40
CA ASN A 50 -11.64 27.56 -24.61
C ASN A 50 -11.96 28.30 -23.30
N PRO A 51 -11.54 29.58 -23.15
CA PRO A 51 -11.83 30.36 -21.94
C PRO A 51 -13.33 30.71 -21.80
N ASP A 52 -14.10 30.66 -22.89
CA ASP A 52 -15.53 31.01 -22.93
C ASP A 52 -16.43 29.75 -22.84
N ALA A 53 -15.87 28.59 -22.46
CA ALA A 53 -16.66 27.39 -22.32
C ALA A 53 -17.74 27.54 -21.25
N VAL A 54 -18.99 27.33 -21.65
CA VAL A 54 -20.16 27.39 -20.75
C VAL A 54 -20.30 26.03 -20.08
N PRO A 55 -20.55 25.99 -18.74
CA PRO A 55 -20.82 24.73 -18.04
C PRO A 55 -21.96 23.95 -18.68
N PHE A 56 -21.76 22.63 -18.85
CA PHE A 56 -22.81 21.75 -19.35
C PHE A 56 -23.91 21.59 -18.30
N CYS A 57 -25.13 22.04 -18.63
CA CYS A 57 -26.29 21.99 -17.74
C CYS A 57 -27.21 20.83 -18.10
N LEU A 58 -27.63 20.05 -17.11
CA LEU A 58 -28.61 18.99 -17.24
C LEU A 58 -30.03 19.59 -17.17
N GLU A 59 -30.73 19.65 -18.29
CA GLU A 59 -32.11 20.17 -18.36
C GLU A 59 -33.18 19.09 -18.15
N GLN A 60 -32.80 17.79 -18.21
CA GLN A 60 -33.74 16.68 -18.07
C GLN A 60 -33.70 16.03 -16.68
N PRO A 61 -34.85 15.58 -16.15
CA PRO A 61 -34.90 14.86 -14.87
C PRO A 61 -34.13 13.54 -14.94
N LEU A 62 -33.26 13.31 -13.96
CA LEU A 62 -32.40 12.11 -13.83
C LEU A 62 -33.15 10.77 -13.92
N THR A 63 -34.42 10.73 -13.53
CA THR A 63 -35.25 9.52 -13.47
C THR A 63 -35.62 8.91 -14.84
N MET A 64 -35.65 9.72 -15.90
CA MET A 64 -36.07 9.23 -17.24
C MET A 64 -34.91 8.58 -18.02
N LEU A 65 -33.67 9.01 -17.77
CA LEU A 65 -32.47 8.50 -18.49
C LEU A 65 -31.98 7.15 -17.97
N GLY A 66 -32.15 6.87 -16.68
CA GLY A 66 -31.71 5.62 -16.07
C GLY A 66 -32.51 4.39 -16.54
N GLU A 67 -33.80 4.54 -16.79
CA GLU A 67 -34.65 3.44 -17.25
C GLU A 67 -34.47 3.11 -18.74
N GLU A 68 -34.26 4.10 -19.60
CA GLU A 68 -34.03 3.86 -21.03
C GLU A 68 -32.68 3.25 -21.34
N THR A 69 -31.61 3.71 -20.70
CA THR A 69 -30.27 3.10 -20.85
C THR A 69 -30.23 1.67 -20.30
N PHE A 70 -30.92 1.42 -19.19
CA PHE A 70 -31.03 0.06 -18.62
C PHE A 70 -31.86 -0.87 -19.48
N ARG A 71 -32.94 -0.37 -20.11
CA ARG A 71 -33.77 -1.15 -21.04
C ARG A 71 -33.04 -1.42 -22.36
N GLN A 72 -32.30 -0.48 -22.90
CA GLN A 72 -31.49 -0.68 -24.12
C GLN A 72 -30.37 -1.70 -23.89
N ARG A 73 -29.66 -1.68 -22.71
CA ARG A 73 -28.69 -2.72 -22.33
C ARG A 73 -29.39 -4.11 -22.22
N LYS A 74 -30.53 -4.23 -21.56
CA LYS A 74 -31.25 -5.51 -21.46
C LYS A 74 -31.81 -5.99 -22.80
N GLN A 75 -32.16 -5.10 -23.72
CA GLN A 75 -32.59 -5.46 -25.06
C GLN A 75 -31.43 -5.85 -25.98
N GLY A 76 -30.24 -5.25 -25.80
CA GLY A 76 -29.02 -5.66 -26.49
C GLY A 76 -28.57 -7.08 -26.08
N GLU A 77 -28.69 -7.42 -24.79
CA GLU A 77 -28.39 -8.79 -24.30
C GLU A 77 -29.44 -9.86 -24.78
N LYS A 78 -30.60 -9.45 -25.21
CA LYS A 78 -31.65 -10.36 -25.73
C LYS A 78 -31.68 -10.49 -27.25
N ASN A 79 -30.78 -9.86 -27.97
CA ASN A 79 -30.72 -10.01 -29.41
C ASN A 79 -29.86 -11.24 -29.76
N PRO A 80 -30.46 -12.41 -30.08
CA PRO A 80 -29.70 -13.62 -30.38
C PRO A 80 -28.90 -13.50 -31.70
N LEU A 81 -29.10 -12.42 -32.44
CA LEU A 81 -28.31 -12.09 -33.65
C LEU A 81 -26.98 -11.41 -33.36
N LEU A 82 -26.75 -10.95 -32.12
CA LEU A 82 -25.41 -10.59 -31.62
C LEU A 82 -24.70 -11.76 -30.94
N ARG A 83 -25.19 -13.00 -31.09
CA ARG A 83 -24.29 -14.14 -31.00
C ARG A 83 -23.27 -13.91 -32.09
N LEU A 84 -22.06 -13.56 -31.61
CA LEU A 84 -20.83 -13.50 -32.34
C LEU A 84 -20.93 -14.36 -33.60
N GLN A 85 -21.06 -13.73 -34.77
CA GLN A 85 -20.70 -14.46 -35.98
C GLN A 85 -19.30 -15.01 -35.72
N PRO A 86 -19.00 -16.26 -36.08
CA PRO A 86 -17.67 -16.78 -35.96
C PRO A 86 -16.74 -15.80 -36.65
N GLY A 87 -15.92 -15.06 -35.90
CA GLY A 87 -15.05 -14.00 -36.44
C GLY A 87 -15.14 -12.62 -35.77
N TYR A 88 -16.02 -12.41 -34.80
CA TYR A 88 -16.05 -11.15 -34.03
C TYR A 88 -15.11 -11.25 -32.83
N GLU A 89 -13.85 -11.29 -33.11
CA GLU A 89 -12.77 -11.24 -32.14
C GLU A 89 -12.37 -9.78 -31.90
N SER A 90 -11.87 -9.45 -30.69
CA SER A 90 -11.42 -8.10 -30.39
C SER A 90 -10.26 -7.67 -31.31
N ALA A 91 -10.09 -6.37 -31.52
CA ALA A 91 -9.00 -5.84 -32.34
C ALA A 91 -7.61 -6.35 -31.88
N GLN A 92 -7.42 -6.61 -30.59
CA GLN A 92 -6.19 -7.20 -30.05
C GLN A 92 -6.00 -8.66 -30.47
N THR A 93 -7.08 -9.43 -30.51
CA THR A 93 -7.05 -10.83 -30.95
C THR A 93 -6.72 -10.89 -32.43
N PHE A 94 -7.31 -10.05 -33.26
CA PHE A 94 -6.98 -9.94 -34.69
C PHE A 94 -5.52 -9.56 -34.94
N THR A 95 -4.96 -8.64 -34.16
CA THR A 95 -3.55 -8.28 -34.24
C THR A 95 -2.64 -9.49 -33.94
N LYS A 96 -2.94 -10.26 -32.90
CA LYS A 96 -2.18 -11.47 -32.54
C LYS A 96 -2.28 -12.56 -33.61
N ILE A 97 -3.48 -12.76 -34.20
CA ILE A 97 -3.67 -13.70 -35.30
C ILE A 97 -2.86 -13.27 -36.52
N TYR A 98 -2.89 -11.99 -36.85
CA TYR A 98 -2.13 -11.42 -37.92
C TYR A 98 -0.61 -11.59 -37.72
N GLU A 99 -0.09 -11.25 -36.51
CA GLU A 99 1.32 -11.42 -36.18
C GLU A 99 1.78 -12.88 -36.28
N ALA A 100 0.94 -13.82 -35.85
CA ALA A 100 1.21 -15.24 -35.99
C ALA A 100 1.22 -15.69 -37.45
N ALA A 101 0.31 -15.16 -38.27
CA ALA A 101 0.28 -15.41 -39.71
C ALA A 101 1.51 -14.80 -40.43
N LEU A 102 1.88 -13.59 -40.06
CA LEU A 102 3.06 -12.90 -40.57
C LEU A 102 4.36 -13.64 -40.26
N ASN A 103 4.52 -14.05 -39.00
CA ASN A 103 5.70 -14.82 -38.59
C ASN A 103 5.84 -16.14 -39.34
N ARG A 104 4.73 -16.81 -39.66
CA ARG A 104 4.76 -18.05 -40.49
C ARG A 104 5.11 -17.73 -41.95
N ALA A 105 4.51 -16.69 -42.51
CA ALA A 105 4.84 -16.28 -43.89
C ALA A 105 6.33 -15.94 -44.02
N LEU A 106 6.89 -15.25 -43.03
CA LEU A 106 8.32 -14.94 -42.99
C LEU A 106 9.20 -16.18 -42.78
N GLN A 107 8.78 -17.17 -41.98
CA GLN A 107 9.49 -18.43 -41.81
C GLN A 107 9.50 -19.28 -43.09
N GLU A 108 8.39 -19.29 -43.84
CA GLU A 108 8.32 -20.00 -45.11
C GLU A 108 9.17 -19.33 -46.24
N MET A 109 9.53 -18.06 -46.03
CA MET A 109 10.35 -17.25 -46.93
C MET A 109 11.69 -16.88 -46.27
N GLU A 110 12.49 -17.91 -45.91
CA GLU A 110 13.74 -17.75 -45.12
C GLU A 110 14.73 -16.74 -45.72
N ASP A 111 14.74 -16.57 -47.05
CA ASP A 111 15.65 -15.65 -47.77
C ASP A 111 15.07 -14.24 -47.99
N TRP A 112 13.81 -13.98 -47.65
CA TRP A 112 13.19 -12.68 -47.86
C TRP A 112 13.70 -11.65 -46.85
N LYS A 113 14.16 -10.50 -47.36
CA LYS A 113 14.63 -9.37 -46.57
C LYS A 113 13.77 -8.14 -46.84
N ARG A 114 13.67 -7.27 -45.85
CA ARG A 114 12.96 -6.01 -45.95
C ARG A 114 13.63 -5.15 -47.03
N GLY A 115 12.89 -4.82 -48.09
CA GLY A 115 13.37 -4.16 -49.31
C GLY A 115 13.35 -5.03 -50.57
N ASP A 116 13.08 -6.36 -50.44
CA ASP A 116 12.79 -7.23 -51.59
C ASP A 116 11.35 -7.02 -52.06
N ASP A 117 10.99 -7.63 -53.21
CA ASP A 117 9.62 -7.61 -53.69
C ASP A 117 8.65 -8.15 -52.65
N LEU A 118 7.69 -7.30 -52.26
CA LEU A 118 6.74 -7.60 -51.18
C LEU A 118 5.60 -8.50 -51.63
N GLN A 119 5.28 -8.56 -52.94
CA GLN A 119 4.12 -9.28 -53.43
C GLN A 119 4.12 -10.77 -53.09
N PRO A 120 5.23 -11.52 -53.20
CA PRO A 120 5.26 -12.92 -52.79
C PRO A 120 4.96 -13.12 -51.29
N LEU A 121 5.46 -12.22 -50.44
CA LEU A 121 5.16 -12.26 -49.00
C LEU A 121 3.69 -11.97 -48.73
N LEU A 122 3.08 -10.99 -49.41
CA LEU A 122 1.67 -10.65 -49.28
C LEU A 122 0.76 -11.82 -49.64
N VAL A 123 1.09 -12.58 -50.68
CA VAL A 123 0.33 -13.78 -51.07
C VAL A 123 0.37 -14.83 -49.95
N ARG A 124 1.55 -15.14 -49.42
CA ARG A 124 1.68 -16.10 -48.32
C ARG A 124 0.99 -15.63 -47.06
N LEU A 125 1.16 -14.36 -46.73
CA LEU A 125 0.52 -13.75 -45.56
C LEU A 125 -1.01 -13.81 -45.69
N ALA A 126 -1.56 -13.45 -46.85
CA ALA A 126 -2.99 -13.51 -47.10
C ALA A 126 -3.55 -14.95 -46.95
N GLU A 127 -2.80 -15.95 -47.47
CA GLU A 127 -3.15 -17.37 -47.32
C GLU A 127 -3.19 -17.81 -45.85
N HIS A 128 -2.21 -17.40 -45.03
CA HIS A 128 -2.18 -17.70 -43.61
C HIS A 128 -3.28 -16.94 -42.86
N CYS A 129 -3.54 -15.69 -43.17
CA CYS A 129 -4.64 -14.91 -42.57
C CYS A 129 -6.00 -15.55 -42.87
N PHE A 130 -6.23 -15.95 -44.13
CA PHE A 130 -7.44 -16.63 -44.53
C PHE A 130 -7.65 -17.97 -43.81
N LYS A 131 -6.62 -18.81 -43.73
CA LYS A 131 -6.62 -20.10 -43.04
C LYS A 131 -6.82 -19.95 -41.53
N ALA A 132 -6.30 -18.85 -40.97
CA ALA A 132 -6.45 -18.52 -39.55
C ALA A 132 -7.83 -17.92 -39.22
N GLY A 133 -8.66 -17.61 -40.23
CA GLY A 133 -9.99 -17.05 -40.04
C GLY A 133 -10.01 -15.55 -39.78
N LEU A 134 -8.95 -14.82 -40.12
CA LEU A 134 -8.90 -13.37 -40.00
C LEU A 134 -9.84 -12.75 -41.05
N PRO A 135 -10.77 -11.84 -40.71
CA PRO A 135 -11.59 -11.14 -41.68
C PRO A 135 -10.75 -10.36 -42.72
N GLU A 136 -11.21 -10.31 -43.96
CA GLU A 136 -10.48 -9.67 -45.07
C GLU A 136 -10.10 -8.22 -44.76
N GLU A 137 -11.07 -7.40 -44.35
CA GLU A 137 -10.82 -5.99 -44.03
C GLU A 137 -9.79 -5.80 -42.91
N GLU A 138 -9.80 -6.67 -41.93
CA GLU A 138 -8.85 -6.63 -40.82
C GLU A 138 -7.44 -7.08 -41.28
N ALA A 139 -7.36 -8.10 -42.12
CA ALA A 139 -6.08 -8.50 -42.74
C ALA A 139 -5.47 -7.38 -43.58
N ILE A 140 -6.29 -6.70 -44.38
CA ILE A 140 -5.87 -5.53 -45.14
C ILE A 140 -5.38 -4.42 -44.21
N ARG A 141 -6.18 -4.09 -43.18
CA ARG A 141 -5.85 -3.02 -42.22
C ARG A 141 -4.52 -3.27 -41.51
N GLN A 142 -4.30 -4.47 -41.04
CA GLN A 142 -3.04 -4.84 -40.36
C GLN A 142 -1.86 -4.84 -41.33
N THR A 143 -2.04 -5.34 -42.54
CA THR A 143 -0.99 -5.35 -43.58
C THR A 143 -0.57 -3.92 -43.94
N MET A 144 -1.54 -3.01 -44.05
CA MET A 144 -1.26 -1.61 -44.32
C MET A 144 -0.48 -0.93 -43.19
N ILE A 145 -0.77 -1.24 -41.95
CA ILE A 145 -0.02 -0.71 -40.80
C ILE A 145 1.46 -1.11 -40.89
N HIS A 146 1.76 -2.34 -41.37
CA HIS A 146 3.11 -2.86 -41.42
C HIS A 146 3.89 -2.46 -42.70
N TYR A 147 3.22 -2.37 -43.86
CA TYR A 147 3.85 -2.30 -45.19
C TYR A 147 3.39 -1.16 -46.08
N TYR A 148 2.55 -0.22 -45.64
CA TYR A 148 2.04 0.89 -46.43
C TYR A 148 3.14 1.74 -47.13
N ARG A 149 4.34 1.78 -46.59
CA ARG A 149 5.46 2.53 -47.18
C ARG A 149 6.23 1.74 -48.25
N GLU A 150 6.01 0.45 -48.33
CA GLU A 150 6.75 -0.49 -49.17
C GLU A 150 5.92 -0.91 -50.39
N GLU A 151 4.58 -0.79 -50.31
CA GLU A 151 3.68 -1.09 -51.43
C GLU A 151 2.45 -0.17 -51.38
N GLU A 152 1.83 0.08 -52.58
CA GLU A 152 0.65 0.93 -52.67
C GLU A 152 -0.60 0.23 -52.11
N GLU A 153 -1.52 0.99 -51.50
CA GLU A 153 -2.76 0.48 -50.89
C GLU A 153 -3.57 -0.40 -51.87
N GLN A 154 -3.68 0.05 -53.14
CA GLN A 154 -4.45 -0.68 -54.14
C GLN A 154 -3.88 -2.07 -54.42
N VAL A 155 -2.56 -2.20 -54.42
CA VAL A 155 -1.87 -3.49 -54.64
C VAL A 155 -2.10 -4.41 -53.48
N ILE A 156 -1.92 -3.92 -52.25
CA ILE A 156 -2.18 -4.68 -51.03
C ILE A 156 -3.63 -5.19 -51.02
N ARG A 157 -4.61 -4.29 -51.26
CA ARG A 157 -6.02 -4.64 -51.31
C ARG A 157 -6.32 -5.69 -52.39
N SER A 158 -5.77 -5.52 -53.59
CA SER A 158 -6.04 -6.44 -54.72
C SER A 158 -5.50 -7.84 -54.45
N ILE A 159 -4.29 -7.96 -53.89
CA ILE A 159 -3.68 -9.25 -53.59
C ILE A 159 -4.49 -9.99 -52.52
N LEU A 160 -4.79 -9.31 -51.40
CA LEU A 160 -5.56 -9.92 -50.30
C LEU A 160 -6.97 -10.27 -50.79
N HIS A 161 -7.65 -9.37 -51.47
CA HIS A 161 -9.00 -9.61 -51.97
C HIS A 161 -9.06 -10.82 -52.93
N ASN A 162 -8.22 -10.89 -53.94
CA ASN A 162 -8.18 -11.99 -54.88
C ASN A 162 -7.98 -13.33 -54.17
N LEU A 163 -7.05 -13.39 -53.22
CA LEU A 163 -6.77 -14.61 -52.50
C LEU A 163 -7.94 -15.03 -51.58
N TYR A 164 -8.60 -14.08 -50.91
CA TYR A 164 -9.78 -14.35 -50.11
C TYR A 164 -10.96 -14.86 -50.92
N GLN A 165 -11.08 -14.46 -52.20
CA GLN A 165 -12.12 -14.95 -53.14
C GLN A 165 -11.79 -16.34 -53.70
N GLU A 166 -10.50 -16.61 -53.99
CA GLU A 166 -10.08 -17.86 -54.63
C GLU A 166 -9.97 -19.03 -53.62
N CYS A 167 -9.64 -18.73 -52.38
CA CYS A 167 -9.47 -19.77 -51.34
C CYS A 167 -10.78 -20.33 -50.84
N LYS A 168 -10.83 -21.66 -50.60
CA LYS A 168 -11.95 -22.36 -49.97
C LYS A 168 -11.57 -22.81 -48.58
N GLY A 169 -12.46 -22.59 -47.60
CA GLY A 169 -12.30 -23.11 -46.26
C GLY A 169 -11.72 -22.08 -45.29
N PHE A 170 -12.31 -20.91 -45.29
CA PHE A 170 -12.03 -19.87 -44.32
C PHE A 170 -12.07 -20.44 -42.87
N GLY A 171 -11.01 -20.18 -42.13
CA GLY A 171 -10.90 -20.60 -40.73
C GLY A 171 -10.74 -22.12 -40.51
N LYS A 172 -10.61 -22.94 -41.56
CA LYS A 172 -10.49 -24.41 -41.43
C LYS A 172 -9.18 -24.92 -40.82
N LYS A 173 -8.14 -24.13 -40.82
CA LYS A 173 -6.91 -24.37 -40.08
C LYS A 173 -6.64 -23.16 -39.19
N SER A 174 -7.41 -23.09 -38.10
CA SER A 174 -7.00 -22.21 -37.02
C SER A 174 -5.57 -22.60 -36.64
N SER A 175 -4.64 -21.65 -36.82
CA SER A 175 -3.25 -21.83 -36.45
C SER A 175 -3.05 -21.80 -34.93
N ILE A 176 -4.14 -21.58 -34.21
CA ILE A 176 -4.21 -21.42 -32.77
C ILE A 176 -4.78 -22.72 -32.22
N SER A 177 -4.09 -23.35 -31.25
CA SER A 177 -4.61 -24.51 -30.57
C SER A 177 -5.86 -24.12 -29.76
N LYS A 178 -6.73 -25.10 -29.45
CA LYS A 178 -7.90 -24.84 -28.59
C LYS A 178 -7.52 -24.23 -27.24
N GLU A 179 -6.36 -24.60 -26.70
CA GLU A 179 -5.83 -24.05 -25.47
C GLU A 179 -5.47 -22.57 -25.62
N GLN A 180 -4.87 -22.21 -26.76
CA GLN A 180 -4.54 -20.81 -27.06
C GLN A 180 -5.82 -19.98 -27.26
N GLU A 181 -6.79 -20.50 -28.00
CA GLU A 181 -8.09 -19.85 -28.19
C GLU A 181 -8.80 -19.63 -26.84
N THR A 182 -8.84 -20.68 -26.00
CA THR A 182 -9.40 -20.55 -24.64
C THR A 182 -8.69 -19.51 -23.80
N ALA A 183 -7.34 -19.43 -23.89
CA ALA A 183 -6.58 -18.44 -23.15
C ALA A 183 -6.89 -17.00 -23.59
N PHE A 184 -7.02 -16.75 -24.89
CA PHE A 184 -7.40 -15.42 -25.41
C PHE A 184 -8.82 -15.02 -25.01
N LEU A 185 -9.77 -15.94 -25.19
CA LEU A 185 -11.17 -15.69 -24.82
C LEU A 185 -11.32 -15.45 -23.32
N LEU A 186 -10.59 -16.20 -22.49
CA LEU A 186 -10.58 -16.00 -21.05
C LEU A 186 -9.99 -14.63 -20.68
N GLU A 187 -8.85 -14.26 -21.26
CA GLU A 187 -8.24 -12.95 -21.01
C GLU A 187 -9.18 -11.80 -21.37
N GLU A 188 -9.84 -11.88 -22.52
CA GLU A 188 -10.83 -10.87 -22.94
C GLU A 188 -12.03 -10.83 -21.99
N PHE A 189 -12.61 -11.99 -21.65
CA PHE A 189 -13.69 -12.09 -20.67
C PHE A 189 -13.31 -11.48 -19.33
N MET A 190 -12.10 -11.80 -18.81
CA MET A 190 -11.62 -11.29 -17.55
C MET A 190 -11.47 -9.77 -17.56
N LYS A 191 -10.86 -9.22 -18.61
CA LYS A 191 -10.66 -7.77 -18.77
C LYS A 191 -11.96 -7.01 -19.02
N ARG A 192 -12.92 -7.61 -19.72
CA ARG A 192 -14.21 -6.99 -20.03
C ARG A 192 -15.12 -6.93 -18.82
N ARG A 193 -15.20 -8.02 -18.03
CA ARG A 193 -16.13 -8.10 -16.88
C ARG A 193 -15.58 -7.64 -15.58
N TYR A 194 -14.27 -7.76 -15.39
CA TYR A 194 -13.61 -7.52 -14.12
C TYR A 194 -12.45 -6.57 -14.29
N GLU A 195 -12.14 -5.89 -13.22
CA GLU A 195 -10.88 -5.18 -13.04
C GLU A 195 -10.16 -5.82 -11.87
N PHE A 196 -8.93 -6.25 -12.10
CA PHE A 196 -8.09 -6.91 -11.10
C PHE A 196 -6.89 -6.05 -10.79
N ARG A 197 -6.39 -6.20 -9.56
CA ARG A 197 -5.10 -5.66 -9.14
C ARG A 197 -4.50 -6.54 -8.06
N TYR A 198 -3.20 -6.59 -8.01
CA TYR A 198 -2.48 -7.29 -6.95
C TYR A 198 -1.97 -6.28 -5.94
N ASN A 199 -2.54 -6.28 -4.73
CA ASN A 199 -2.14 -5.42 -3.63
C ASN A 199 -0.82 -5.92 -3.05
N THR A 200 0.28 -5.20 -3.36
CA THR A 200 1.64 -5.59 -2.96
C THR A 200 1.91 -5.45 -1.46
N VAL A 201 1.09 -4.68 -0.73
CA VAL A 201 1.20 -4.50 0.72
C VAL A 201 0.48 -5.62 1.47
N GLN A 202 -0.75 -5.93 1.05
CA GLN A 202 -1.53 -7.00 1.67
C GLN A 202 -1.16 -8.40 1.16
N ASP A 203 -0.37 -8.48 0.08
CA ASP A 203 -0.01 -9.71 -0.63
C ASP A 203 -1.26 -10.47 -1.08
N ASP A 204 -2.26 -9.74 -1.62
CA ASP A 204 -3.57 -10.27 -1.95
C ASP A 204 -4.08 -9.75 -3.30
N LEU A 205 -4.87 -10.60 -3.97
CA LEU A 205 -5.55 -10.24 -5.20
C LEU A 205 -6.86 -9.52 -4.88
N GLU A 206 -7.09 -8.41 -5.52
CA GLU A 206 -8.32 -7.63 -5.40
C GLU A 206 -9.00 -7.53 -6.76
N TYR A 207 -10.34 -7.47 -6.75
CA TYR A 207 -11.14 -7.31 -7.95
C TYR A 207 -12.33 -6.40 -7.72
N ARG A 208 -12.84 -5.84 -8.79
CA ARG A 208 -14.18 -5.27 -8.87
C ARG A 208 -14.84 -5.70 -10.17
N GLN A 209 -16.16 -5.78 -10.17
CA GLN A 209 -16.94 -6.01 -11.40
C GLN A 209 -17.16 -4.66 -12.08
N ARG A 210 -16.87 -4.59 -13.39
CA ARG A 210 -17.04 -3.35 -14.16
C ARG A 210 -18.50 -2.92 -14.26
N ASP A 211 -19.43 -3.89 -14.27
CA ASP A 211 -20.88 -3.65 -14.36
C ASP A 211 -21.54 -3.39 -12.99
N SER A 212 -20.75 -3.34 -11.91
CA SER A 212 -21.27 -3.14 -10.57
C SER A 212 -21.36 -1.67 -10.23
N VAL A 213 -22.42 -1.27 -9.54
CA VAL A 213 -22.53 0.06 -8.90
C VAL A 213 -21.56 0.21 -7.70
N HIS A 214 -20.92 -0.86 -7.28
CA HIS A 214 -19.95 -0.84 -6.20
C HIS A 214 -18.54 -0.70 -6.77
N PHE A 215 -17.94 0.47 -6.59
CA PHE A 215 -16.61 0.79 -7.10
C PHE A 215 -15.45 0.29 -6.21
N CYS A 216 -15.77 -0.29 -5.05
CA CYS A 216 -14.76 -0.78 -4.13
C CYS A 216 -14.18 -2.12 -4.59
N PHE A 217 -12.86 -2.21 -4.61
CA PHE A 217 -12.16 -3.48 -4.78
C PHE A 217 -12.41 -4.39 -3.59
N LYS A 218 -12.57 -5.69 -3.86
CA LYS A 218 -12.79 -6.75 -2.87
C LYS A 218 -11.73 -7.82 -3.04
N PRO A 219 -11.34 -8.54 -1.99
CA PRO A 219 -10.42 -9.67 -2.11
C PRO A 219 -10.96 -10.76 -3.02
N VAL A 220 -10.07 -11.40 -3.79
CA VAL A 220 -10.39 -12.56 -4.62
C VAL A 220 -10.27 -13.84 -3.79
N ASP A 221 -11.34 -14.21 -3.13
CA ASP A 221 -11.41 -15.46 -2.37
C ASP A 221 -11.73 -16.67 -3.29
N LYS A 222 -11.77 -17.86 -2.72
CA LYS A 222 -12.09 -19.10 -3.44
C LYS A 222 -13.48 -19.07 -4.07
N ARG A 223 -14.45 -18.44 -3.41
CA ARG A 223 -15.83 -18.32 -3.91
C ARG A 223 -15.89 -17.44 -5.15
N VAL A 224 -15.15 -16.34 -5.14
CA VAL A 224 -15.04 -15.43 -6.29
C VAL A 224 -14.40 -16.13 -7.47
N ARG A 225 -13.28 -16.86 -7.27
CA ARG A 225 -12.62 -17.64 -8.33
C ARG A 225 -13.55 -18.64 -9.00
N ASN A 226 -14.28 -19.41 -8.19
CA ASN A 226 -15.27 -20.36 -8.70
C ASN A 226 -16.41 -19.65 -9.46
N SER A 227 -16.86 -18.50 -8.99
CA SER A 227 -17.90 -17.71 -9.67
C SER A 227 -17.41 -17.18 -11.02
N ILE A 228 -16.16 -16.76 -11.11
CA ILE A 228 -15.53 -16.32 -12.37
C ILE A 228 -15.48 -17.48 -13.36
N ALA A 229 -14.98 -18.67 -12.94
CA ALA A 229 -14.92 -19.85 -13.80
C ALA A 229 -16.31 -20.26 -14.32
N ILE A 230 -17.33 -20.27 -13.44
CA ILE A 230 -18.71 -20.58 -13.83
C ILE A 230 -19.25 -19.53 -14.82
N ASN A 231 -18.95 -18.25 -14.62
CA ASN A 231 -19.38 -17.19 -15.53
C ASN A 231 -18.70 -17.30 -16.90
N ALA A 232 -17.43 -17.67 -16.95
CA ALA A 232 -16.72 -17.95 -18.20
C ALA A 232 -17.37 -19.12 -18.96
N LEU A 233 -17.67 -20.23 -18.26
CA LEU A 233 -18.39 -21.37 -18.85
C LEU A 233 -19.77 -20.98 -19.39
N LYS A 234 -20.52 -20.12 -18.70
CA LYS A 234 -21.84 -19.63 -19.18
C LYS A 234 -21.73 -18.79 -20.45
N GLU A 235 -20.60 -18.15 -20.70
CA GLU A 235 -20.33 -17.43 -21.94
C GLU A 235 -19.73 -18.32 -23.05
N GLY A 236 -19.65 -19.64 -22.81
CA GLY A 236 -19.17 -20.60 -23.80
C GLY A 236 -17.64 -20.78 -23.81
N ILE A 237 -16.94 -20.20 -22.84
CA ILE A 237 -15.48 -20.31 -22.72
C ILE A 237 -15.17 -21.57 -21.92
N SER A 238 -14.51 -22.55 -22.52
CA SER A 238 -14.14 -23.83 -21.89
C SER A 238 -12.94 -23.69 -20.94
N ALA A 239 -12.96 -22.68 -20.07
CA ALA A 239 -11.91 -22.42 -19.09
C ALA A 239 -12.19 -23.16 -17.77
N TRP A 240 -11.14 -23.74 -17.18
CA TRP A 240 -11.18 -24.41 -15.89
C TRP A 240 -10.65 -23.49 -14.78
N ASP A 241 -10.91 -23.86 -13.53
CA ASP A 241 -10.41 -23.12 -12.35
C ASP A 241 -8.91 -22.80 -12.44
N ARG A 242 -8.09 -23.78 -12.93
CA ARG A 242 -6.66 -23.60 -13.11
C ARG A 242 -6.29 -22.53 -14.14
N ASP A 243 -7.14 -22.30 -15.14
CA ASP A 243 -6.87 -21.30 -16.19
C ASP A 243 -7.20 -19.91 -15.67
N VAL A 244 -8.27 -19.79 -14.88
CA VAL A 244 -8.58 -18.59 -14.09
C VAL A 244 -7.45 -18.27 -13.11
N ASP A 245 -6.96 -19.27 -12.38
CA ASP A 245 -5.84 -19.10 -11.44
C ASP A 245 -4.55 -18.68 -12.15
N ARG A 246 -4.26 -19.22 -13.34
CA ARG A 246 -3.11 -18.79 -14.15
C ARG A 246 -3.20 -17.33 -14.55
N PHE A 247 -4.37 -16.88 -15.01
CA PHE A 247 -4.58 -15.47 -15.34
C PHE A 247 -4.39 -14.59 -14.12
N LEU A 248 -5.04 -14.92 -13.00
CA LEU A 248 -4.99 -14.15 -11.76
C LEU A 248 -3.58 -14.03 -11.15
N ASN A 249 -2.73 -15.05 -11.37
CA ASN A 249 -1.35 -15.06 -10.89
C ASN A 249 -0.32 -14.69 -11.97
N SER A 250 -0.77 -14.11 -13.10
CA SER A 250 0.09 -13.66 -14.17
C SER A 250 0.32 -12.14 -14.16
N GLU A 251 1.21 -11.67 -15.02
CA GLU A 251 1.47 -10.24 -15.24
C GLU A 251 0.29 -9.51 -15.90
N CYS A 252 -0.76 -10.23 -16.32
CA CYS A 252 -2.01 -9.61 -16.79
C CYS A 252 -2.73 -8.84 -15.67
N VAL A 253 -2.44 -9.14 -14.41
CA VAL A 253 -2.95 -8.42 -13.24
C VAL A 253 -1.93 -7.38 -12.81
N PRO A 254 -2.26 -6.07 -12.90
CA PRO A 254 -1.32 -5.01 -12.55
C PRO A 254 -1.01 -5.01 -11.04
N LEU A 255 0.24 -4.66 -10.73
CA LEU A 255 0.64 -4.44 -9.34
C LEU A 255 0.06 -3.12 -8.83
N TYR A 256 -0.41 -3.14 -7.62
CA TYR A 256 -1.03 -2.02 -6.93
C TYR A 256 -0.39 -1.81 -5.56
N ASN A 257 0.09 -0.60 -5.29
CA ASN A 257 0.56 -0.21 -3.99
C ASN A 257 -0.32 0.92 -3.44
N PRO A 258 -1.21 0.65 -2.49
CA PRO A 258 -2.16 1.63 -1.97
C PRO A 258 -1.48 2.85 -1.34
N VAL A 259 -0.30 2.67 -0.77
CA VAL A 259 0.46 3.76 -0.14
C VAL A 259 1.07 4.66 -1.20
N GLU A 260 1.71 4.08 -2.21
CA GLU A 260 2.34 4.85 -3.30
C GLU A 260 1.29 5.64 -4.08
N GLU A 261 0.14 5.02 -4.35
CA GLU A 261 -0.96 5.71 -5.02
C GLU A 261 -1.51 6.86 -4.17
N TYR A 262 -1.78 6.59 -2.88
CA TYR A 262 -2.25 7.63 -1.96
C TYR A 262 -1.26 8.81 -1.87
N LEU A 263 0.03 8.54 -1.70
CA LEU A 263 1.05 9.57 -1.60
C LEU A 263 1.23 10.35 -2.92
N TYR A 264 1.06 9.67 -4.06
CA TYR A 264 1.09 10.32 -5.37
C TYR A 264 -0.09 11.31 -5.54
N GLU A 265 -1.26 10.96 -5.00
CA GLU A 265 -2.48 11.77 -5.09
C GLU A 265 -2.54 12.94 -4.09
N THR A 266 -1.59 13.06 -3.16
CA THR A 266 -1.60 14.15 -2.17
C THR A 266 -1.45 15.54 -2.80
N GLY A 267 -0.80 15.60 -3.98
CA GLY A 267 -0.54 16.84 -4.68
C GLY A 267 0.51 17.72 -4.00
N ARG A 268 0.52 19.01 -4.36
CA ARG A 268 1.47 19.98 -3.80
C ARG A 268 1.03 20.46 -2.42
N TRP A 269 1.97 20.61 -1.50
CA TRP A 269 1.73 21.18 -0.17
C TRP A 269 1.41 22.68 -0.25
N ASP A 270 0.44 23.13 0.53
CA ASP A 270 -0.02 24.53 0.59
C ASP A 270 0.77 25.41 1.58
N GLY A 271 1.81 24.89 2.21
CA GLY A 271 2.69 25.61 3.14
C GLY A 271 2.22 25.65 4.59
N LYS A 272 1.05 25.07 4.95
CA LYS A 272 0.56 25.07 6.34
C LYS A 272 1.09 23.87 7.11
N ASP A 273 1.63 24.11 8.30
CA ASP A 273 2.13 23.06 9.19
C ASP A 273 0.97 22.31 9.85
N ARG A 274 0.64 21.15 9.31
CA ARG A 274 -0.42 20.27 9.81
C ARG A 274 0.09 19.15 10.68
N ILE A 275 1.36 18.78 10.53
CA ILE A 275 1.94 17.69 11.33
C ILE A 275 2.07 18.15 12.77
N ARG A 276 2.64 19.35 13.03
CA ARG A 276 2.70 19.90 14.38
C ARG A 276 1.33 20.27 14.93
N ALA A 277 0.41 20.72 14.06
CA ALA A 277 -0.98 20.97 14.45
C ALA A 277 -1.70 19.67 14.89
N LEU A 278 -1.46 18.54 14.21
CA LEU A 278 -1.98 17.23 14.62
C LEU A 278 -1.39 16.80 15.97
N ALA A 279 -0.08 16.95 16.15
CA ALA A 279 0.56 16.71 17.45
C ALA A 279 -0.03 17.58 18.56
N GLY A 280 -0.34 18.84 18.27
CA GLY A 280 -0.92 19.81 19.20
C GLY A 280 -2.35 19.50 19.64
N LEU A 281 -3.04 18.51 19.01
CA LEU A 281 -4.33 18.02 19.52
C LEU A 281 -4.19 17.27 20.86
N LEU A 282 -2.98 16.79 21.14
CA LEU A 282 -2.67 16.03 22.35
C LEU A 282 -2.26 17.00 23.47
N PRO A 283 -3.11 17.16 24.53
CA PRO A 283 -2.77 18.03 25.66
C PRO A 283 -1.67 17.38 26.49
N CYS A 284 -0.50 18.00 26.53
CA CYS A 284 0.66 17.55 27.33
C CYS A 284 1.56 18.76 27.68
N ASP A 285 2.34 18.60 28.72
CA ASP A 285 3.25 19.62 29.21
C ASP A 285 4.69 19.49 28.65
N ASN A 286 4.92 18.50 27.79
CA ASN A 286 6.25 18.28 27.18
C ASN A 286 6.48 19.28 26.04
N PRO A 287 7.41 20.26 26.17
CA PRO A 287 7.65 21.27 25.15
C PRO A 287 8.26 20.69 23.85
N HIS A 288 8.86 19.50 23.92
CA HIS A 288 9.52 18.86 22.78
C HIS A 288 8.57 17.96 21.98
N TRP A 289 7.35 17.73 22.46
CA TRP A 289 6.43 16.76 21.87
C TRP A 289 6.15 17.00 20.37
N GLN A 290 5.82 18.22 19.99
CA GLN A 290 5.45 18.52 18.60
C GLN A 290 6.61 18.26 17.63
N GLU A 291 7.85 18.58 18.03
CA GLU A 291 9.02 18.36 17.20
C GLU A 291 9.38 16.86 17.13
N LEU A 292 9.33 16.15 18.23
CA LEU A 292 9.58 14.70 18.27
C LEU A 292 8.52 13.93 17.45
N PHE A 293 7.26 14.34 17.55
CA PHE A 293 6.18 13.78 16.73
C PHE A 293 6.40 14.09 15.24
N TYR A 294 6.80 15.31 14.91
CA TYR A 294 7.12 15.70 13.54
C TYR A 294 8.18 14.78 12.93
N ARG A 295 9.30 14.55 13.63
CA ARG A 295 10.37 13.64 13.18
C ARG A 295 9.86 12.20 13.01
N TRP A 296 9.14 11.71 14.00
CA TRP A 296 8.55 10.38 13.94
C TRP A 296 7.57 10.22 12.78
N PHE A 297 6.73 11.21 12.53
CA PHE A 297 5.77 11.20 11.42
C PHE A 297 6.48 11.22 10.06
N LEU A 298 7.48 12.07 9.89
CA LEU A 298 8.31 12.07 8.68
C LEU A 298 9.00 10.72 8.47
N SER A 299 9.54 10.11 9.53
CA SER A 299 10.15 8.79 9.47
C SER A 299 9.15 7.71 9.02
N MET A 300 7.90 7.76 9.51
CA MET A 300 6.82 6.89 9.06
C MET A 300 6.59 7.01 7.53
N VAL A 301 6.45 8.22 7.02
CA VAL A 301 6.22 8.46 5.60
C VAL A 301 7.46 8.12 4.75
N ALA A 302 8.67 8.33 5.26
CA ALA A 302 9.92 7.95 4.60
C ALA A 302 10.00 6.42 4.40
N HIS A 303 9.56 5.63 5.39
CA HIS A 303 9.43 4.18 5.25
C HIS A 303 8.39 3.78 4.20
N TRP A 304 7.25 4.45 4.17
CA TRP A 304 6.22 4.21 3.16
C TRP A 304 6.75 4.46 1.74
N ARG A 305 7.59 5.46 1.57
CA ARG A 305 8.26 5.77 0.30
C ARG A 305 9.41 4.81 -0.02
N GLY A 306 9.94 4.09 0.96
CA GLY A 306 11.12 3.24 0.81
C GLY A 306 12.40 4.04 0.55
N VAL A 307 12.45 5.29 1.01
CA VAL A 307 13.62 6.17 0.86
C VAL A 307 14.76 5.68 1.73
N ASP A 308 14.45 5.18 2.92
CA ASP A 308 15.44 4.65 3.86
C ASP A 308 15.28 3.13 4.01
N ARG A 309 16.31 2.40 3.60
CA ARG A 309 16.42 0.95 3.77
C ARG A 309 17.50 0.56 4.79
N GLN A 310 18.23 1.53 5.31
CA GLN A 310 19.33 1.29 6.27
C GLN A 310 18.86 1.44 7.71
N HIS A 311 17.92 2.37 7.96
CA HIS A 311 17.45 2.69 9.30
C HIS A 311 15.96 2.38 9.43
N GLY A 312 15.56 1.79 10.53
CA GLY A 312 14.17 1.64 10.89
C GLY A 312 13.62 2.94 11.51
N ASN A 313 12.29 3.16 11.48
CA ASN A 313 11.68 4.11 12.42
C ASN A 313 11.82 3.52 13.82
N ASN A 314 12.97 3.81 14.43
CA ASN A 314 13.45 3.16 15.66
C ASN A 314 12.83 3.74 16.93
N THR A 315 11.97 4.73 16.80
CA THR A 315 11.25 5.36 17.90
C THR A 315 9.75 5.12 17.80
N SER A 316 9.08 5.15 18.95
CA SER A 316 7.65 4.95 19.07
C SER A 316 7.08 5.94 20.10
N PRO A 317 6.12 6.80 19.74
CA PRO A 317 5.35 7.55 20.72
C PRO A 317 4.61 6.61 21.66
N LEU A 318 4.57 6.97 22.94
CA LEU A 318 3.90 6.22 23.99
C LEU A 318 3.04 7.18 24.80
N LEU A 319 1.73 7.12 24.58
CA LEU A 319 0.74 8.02 25.15
C LEU A 319 0.25 7.49 26.49
N VAL A 320 0.62 8.15 27.57
CA VAL A 320 0.32 7.76 28.94
C VAL A 320 -0.75 8.68 29.51
N GLY A 321 -1.78 8.13 30.16
CA GLY A 321 -2.82 8.97 30.76
C GLY A 321 -4.07 8.18 31.11
N SER A 322 -5.01 8.83 31.77
CA SER A 322 -6.23 8.19 32.28
C SER A 322 -7.05 7.51 31.17
N GLN A 323 -7.78 6.48 31.55
CA GLN A 323 -8.77 5.84 30.68
C GLN A 323 -9.82 6.87 30.22
N GLY A 324 -10.29 6.74 28.98
CA GLY A 324 -11.27 7.67 28.40
C GLY A 324 -10.67 8.93 27.76
N TYR A 325 -9.36 9.15 27.84
CA TYR A 325 -8.69 10.30 27.20
C TYR A 325 -8.56 10.18 25.68
N ARG A 326 -9.19 9.18 25.05
CA ARG A 326 -9.24 8.94 23.60
C ARG A 326 -7.87 8.73 22.94
N LYS A 327 -6.91 8.17 23.69
CA LYS A 327 -5.55 7.90 23.20
C LYS A 327 -5.56 6.98 21.95
N SER A 328 -6.23 5.83 22.03
CA SER A 328 -6.31 4.85 20.93
C SER A 328 -7.06 5.43 19.72
N THR A 329 -8.06 6.30 19.95
CA THR A 329 -8.74 7.03 18.87
C THR A 329 -7.78 7.99 18.18
N PHE A 330 -6.94 8.71 18.93
CA PHE A 330 -5.90 9.58 18.36
C PHE A 330 -4.91 8.77 17.52
N CYS A 331 -4.46 7.61 18.00
CA CYS A 331 -3.58 6.74 17.20
C CYS A 331 -4.21 6.36 15.86
N ARG A 332 -5.50 6.08 15.84
CA ARG A 332 -6.22 5.66 14.63
C ARG A 332 -6.42 6.80 13.63
N ILE A 333 -6.65 8.03 14.08
CA ILE A 333 -6.85 9.18 13.17
C ILE A 333 -5.55 9.72 12.56
N ILE A 334 -4.39 9.21 12.94
CA ILE A 334 -3.14 9.52 12.26
C ILE A 334 -3.19 9.04 10.81
N LEU A 335 -3.80 7.87 10.56
CA LEU A 335 -3.96 7.34 9.20
C LEU A 335 -5.20 7.92 8.51
N PRO A 336 -5.08 8.24 7.21
CA PRO A 336 -6.22 8.65 6.40
C PRO A 336 -7.22 7.49 6.25
N PRO A 337 -8.52 7.77 6.04
CA PRO A 337 -9.54 6.75 5.89
C PRO A 337 -9.18 5.65 4.89
N GLU A 338 -8.57 6.02 3.77
CA GLU A 338 -8.18 5.15 2.67
C GLU A 338 -7.09 4.15 3.06
N LEU A 339 -6.24 4.50 4.03
CA LEU A 339 -5.15 3.65 4.52
C LEU A 339 -5.40 3.02 5.90
N ARG A 340 -6.60 3.20 6.48
CA ARG A 340 -6.93 2.65 7.81
C ARG A 340 -6.97 1.13 7.89
N PHE A 341 -7.08 0.44 6.77
CA PHE A 341 -6.92 -1.01 6.73
C PHE A 341 -5.51 -1.46 7.17
N GLY A 342 -4.51 -0.59 7.06
CA GLY A 342 -3.15 -0.80 7.55
C GLY A 342 -2.94 -0.39 9.02
N TYR A 343 -4.00 -0.10 9.79
CA TYR A 343 -3.93 0.09 11.23
C TYR A 343 -4.26 -1.20 11.96
N THR A 344 -3.51 -1.50 13.01
CA THR A 344 -3.85 -2.56 13.96
C THR A 344 -3.50 -2.11 15.37
N ASP A 345 -4.30 -2.55 16.35
CA ASP A 345 -4.05 -2.43 17.79
C ASP A 345 -3.80 -3.79 18.44
N SER A 346 -3.67 -4.83 17.63
CA SER A 346 -3.42 -6.18 18.07
C SER A 346 -2.15 -6.73 17.41
N ILE A 347 -1.11 -6.98 18.21
CA ILE A 347 0.12 -7.64 17.77
C ILE A 347 0.41 -8.84 18.67
N ASP A 348 0.61 -10.02 18.08
CA ASP A 348 1.02 -11.21 18.84
C ASP A 348 2.54 -11.29 18.95
N PHE A 349 3.06 -10.98 20.14
CA PHE A 349 4.47 -11.11 20.47
C PHE A 349 4.94 -12.54 20.70
N LYS A 350 4.04 -13.53 20.78
CA LYS A 350 4.41 -14.94 20.97
C LYS A 350 4.99 -15.52 19.69
N SER A 351 4.46 -15.13 18.56
CA SER A 351 4.97 -15.54 17.24
C SER A 351 5.88 -14.46 16.63
N LYS A 352 7.20 -14.67 16.75
CA LYS A 352 8.19 -13.74 16.20
C LYS A 352 8.04 -13.55 14.68
N GLN A 353 7.75 -14.63 13.95
CA GLN A 353 7.58 -14.58 12.51
C GLN A 353 6.32 -13.79 12.10
N GLU A 354 5.23 -13.96 12.84
CA GLU A 354 3.99 -13.23 12.61
C GLU A 354 4.18 -11.73 12.88
N ALA A 355 4.80 -11.38 14.02
CA ALA A 355 5.11 -10.00 14.36
C ALA A 355 6.06 -9.33 13.33
N GLU A 356 7.00 -10.08 12.74
CA GLU A 356 7.84 -9.58 11.66
C GLU A 356 7.06 -9.36 10.35
N ARG A 357 6.07 -10.21 10.05
CA ARG A 357 5.17 -10.01 8.90
C ARG A 357 4.37 -8.71 9.01
N TYR A 358 3.99 -8.32 10.23
CA TYR A 358 3.28 -7.07 10.47
C TYR A 358 4.06 -5.86 9.99
N LEU A 359 5.41 -5.89 10.03
CA LEU A 359 6.25 -4.79 9.55
C LEU A 359 6.03 -4.47 8.06
N GLY A 360 5.74 -5.48 7.23
CA GLY A 360 5.50 -5.31 5.80
C GLY A 360 4.02 -5.11 5.42
N ARG A 361 3.08 -5.38 6.36
CA ARG A 361 1.65 -5.42 6.08
C ARG A 361 0.86 -4.24 6.65
N PHE A 362 1.26 -3.76 7.83
CA PHE A 362 0.59 -2.65 8.49
C PHE A 362 1.39 -1.35 8.33
N PHE A 363 0.71 -0.22 8.44
CA PHE A 363 1.28 1.12 8.33
C PHE A 363 1.55 1.72 9.70
N LEU A 364 0.63 1.48 10.62
CA LEU A 364 0.71 1.93 12.00
C LEU A 364 0.21 0.83 12.94
N ILE A 365 1.09 0.39 13.82
CA ILE A 365 0.79 -0.61 14.85
C ILE A 365 0.68 0.13 16.18
N ASN A 366 -0.52 0.15 16.73
CA ASN A 366 -0.75 0.65 18.10
C ASN A 366 -0.56 -0.50 19.09
N ILE A 367 0.35 -0.31 20.04
CA ILE A 367 0.51 -1.22 21.15
C ILE A 367 -0.41 -0.71 22.25
N ASP A 368 -1.65 -1.15 22.20
CA ASP A 368 -2.62 -0.80 23.23
C ASP A 368 -2.28 -1.51 24.55
N GLU A 369 -2.52 -0.86 25.67
CA GLU A 369 -2.15 -1.36 27.00
C GLU A 369 -0.67 -1.78 27.10
N PHE A 370 0.25 -0.88 26.75
CA PHE A 370 1.69 -1.13 26.79
C PHE A 370 2.18 -1.62 28.15
N ASP A 371 1.50 -1.26 29.25
CA ASP A 371 1.76 -1.72 30.60
C ASP A 371 1.58 -3.24 30.79
N GLN A 372 0.85 -3.92 29.91
CA GLN A 372 0.68 -5.37 29.93
C GLN A 372 1.84 -6.13 29.29
N ILE A 373 2.76 -5.43 28.62
CA ILE A 373 3.90 -6.03 27.93
C ILE A 373 5.01 -6.37 28.92
N ASN A 374 5.36 -7.64 29.00
CA ASN A 374 6.45 -8.09 29.86
C ASN A 374 7.85 -7.70 29.33
N VAL A 375 8.89 -7.81 30.18
CA VAL A 375 10.27 -7.42 29.86
C VAL A 375 10.81 -8.09 28.58
N SER A 376 10.49 -9.38 28.37
CA SER A 376 10.93 -10.11 27.17
C SER A 376 10.28 -9.58 25.91
N GLN A 377 8.99 -9.24 25.97
CA GLN A 377 8.24 -8.66 24.86
C GLN A 377 8.71 -7.23 24.55
N GLN A 378 9.03 -6.42 25.58
CA GLN A 378 9.67 -5.11 25.38
C GLN A 378 11.02 -5.25 24.68
N GLY A 379 11.83 -6.24 25.05
CA GLY A 379 13.08 -6.55 24.39
C GLY A 379 12.90 -6.92 22.91
N PHE A 380 11.90 -7.73 22.61
CA PHE A 380 11.57 -8.08 21.23
C PHE A 380 10.99 -6.90 20.44
N LEU A 381 10.15 -6.07 21.04
CA LEU A 381 9.67 -4.84 20.40
C LEU A 381 10.82 -3.90 20.03
N LYS A 382 11.82 -3.73 20.89
CA LYS A 382 13.02 -2.93 20.60
C LYS A 382 13.78 -3.48 19.37
N HIS A 383 13.81 -4.80 19.20
CA HIS A 383 14.36 -5.44 18.02
C HIS A 383 13.52 -5.15 16.75
N LEU A 384 12.17 -5.23 16.84
CA LEU A 384 11.28 -4.89 15.73
C LEU A 384 11.41 -3.41 15.32
N LEU A 385 11.52 -2.49 16.29
CA LEU A 385 11.70 -1.06 16.02
C LEU A 385 12.98 -0.77 15.20
N GLN A 386 14.04 -1.53 15.41
CA GLN A 386 15.32 -1.33 14.72
C GLN A 386 15.40 -1.98 13.33
N LYS A 387 14.50 -2.89 12.99
CA LYS A 387 14.55 -3.56 11.68
C LYS A 387 14.18 -2.60 10.56
N PRO A 388 15.06 -2.34 9.59
CA PRO A 388 14.75 -1.48 8.44
C PRO A 388 13.92 -2.21 7.39
N VAL A 389 14.03 -3.53 7.32
CA VAL A 389 13.35 -4.41 6.36
C VAL A 389 12.85 -5.67 7.06
N ALA A 390 11.79 -6.26 6.53
CA ALA A 390 11.29 -7.56 6.99
C ALA A 390 11.77 -8.67 6.04
N ASN A 391 12.47 -9.67 6.59
CA ASN A 391 12.89 -10.84 5.82
C ASN A 391 11.90 -11.98 6.06
N LEU A 392 11.02 -12.21 5.09
CA LEU A 392 9.93 -13.16 5.23
C LEU A 392 10.02 -14.31 4.24
N ARG A 393 9.69 -15.50 4.73
CA ARG A 393 9.43 -16.66 3.90
C ARG A 393 7.92 -16.73 3.66
N LYS A 394 7.48 -16.71 2.38
CA LYS A 394 6.06 -16.96 2.06
C LYS A 394 5.67 -18.37 2.54
N PRO A 395 4.45 -18.56 3.04
CA PRO A 395 3.91 -19.89 3.28
C PRO A 395 4.06 -20.70 2.00
N TYR A 396 4.64 -21.90 2.11
CA TYR A 396 4.95 -22.79 0.98
C TYR A 396 6.02 -22.29 -0.02
N GLY A 397 6.65 -21.13 0.23
CA GLY A 397 7.77 -20.63 -0.57
C GLY A 397 9.12 -21.16 -0.07
N ASN A 398 10.05 -21.46 -0.99
CA ASN A 398 11.41 -21.91 -0.63
C ASN A 398 12.40 -20.76 -0.48
N THR A 399 12.02 -19.55 -0.87
CA THR A 399 12.90 -18.37 -0.85
C THR A 399 12.49 -17.38 0.23
N ILE A 400 13.50 -16.88 0.96
CA ILE A 400 13.33 -15.72 1.85
C ILE A 400 13.36 -14.48 0.94
N ARG A 401 12.33 -13.64 1.03
CA ARG A 401 12.27 -12.36 0.33
C ARG A 401 12.39 -11.22 1.32
N GLU A 402 13.19 -10.25 0.93
CA GLU A 402 13.20 -8.96 1.61
C GLU A 402 11.91 -8.21 1.25
N MET A 403 11.16 -7.82 2.28
CA MET A 403 9.94 -7.01 2.13
C MET A 403 10.19 -5.61 2.68
N ARG A 404 9.68 -4.61 1.99
CA ARG A 404 9.68 -3.23 2.49
C ARG A 404 8.97 -3.18 3.84
N ARG A 405 9.57 -2.50 4.81
CA ARG A 405 8.88 -2.18 6.05
C ARG A 405 8.00 -0.95 5.82
N TYR A 406 6.72 -1.07 6.15
CA TYR A 406 5.77 0.05 6.19
C TYR A 406 5.46 0.46 7.63
N ALA A 407 5.49 -0.49 8.55
CA ALA A 407 5.01 -0.27 9.91
C ALA A 407 5.87 0.70 10.71
N SER A 408 5.21 1.70 11.28
CA SER A 408 5.68 2.45 12.44
C SER A 408 4.86 2.06 13.66
N PHE A 409 5.40 2.30 14.84
CA PHE A 409 4.76 1.93 16.09
C PHE A 409 4.34 3.17 16.87
N ILE A 410 3.24 3.05 17.58
CA ILE A 410 2.75 3.95 18.60
C ILE A 410 2.19 3.09 19.74
N GLY A 411 2.11 3.62 20.94
CA GLY A 411 1.53 2.85 22.04
C GLY A 411 0.69 3.72 22.96
N THR A 412 -0.18 3.05 23.73
CA THR A 412 -1.00 3.68 24.76
C THR A 412 -0.84 2.96 26.08
N SER A 413 -0.95 3.68 27.18
CA SER A 413 -0.97 3.11 28.54
C SER A 413 -1.81 3.95 29.50
N ASN A 414 -2.27 3.30 30.55
CA ASN A 414 -2.97 3.96 31.66
C ASN A 414 -2.04 4.16 32.87
N GLN A 415 -0.86 3.57 32.87
CA GLN A 415 0.12 3.62 33.96
C GLN A 415 1.39 4.36 33.50
N LYS A 416 2.07 5.02 34.44
CA LYS A 416 3.33 5.72 34.15
C LYS A 416 4.54 4.80 34.19
N ASP A 417 4.58 3.82 35.10
CA ASP A 417 5.71 2.92 35.32
C ASP A 417 5.83 1.86 34.21
N LEU A 418 6.34 2.26 33.05
CA LEU A 418 6.27 1.48 31.82
C LEU A 418 7.60 0.89 31.39
N LEU A 419 8.67 1.67 31.53
CA LEU A 419 9.97 1.35 30.94
C LEU A 419 10.79 0.52 31.92
N THR A 420 10.95 -0.77 31.59
CA THR A 420 11.70 -1.71 32.44
C THR A 420 13.21 -1.67 32.22
N ASP A 421 13.68 -1.06 31.13
CA ASP A 421 15.10 -0.97 30.77
C ASP A 421 15.48 0.47 30.40
N PRO A 422 16.12 1.21 31.31
CA PRO A 422 16.56 2.58 31.07
C PRO A 422 17.53 2.73 29.87
N SER A 423 18.30 1.69 29.57
CA SER A 423 19.25 1.73 28.45
C SER A 423 18.53 1.74 27.08
N GLY A 424 17.29 1.32 27.07
CA GLY A 424 16.45 1.26 25.87
C GLY A 424 15.39 2.37 25.80
N SER A 425 15.32 3.24 26.79
CA SER A 425 14.30 4.29 26.91
C SER A 425 14.29 5.27 25.74
N ARG A 426 15.45 5.53 25.13
CA ARG A 426 15.61 6.39 23.93
C ARG A 426 14.76 5.98 22.72
N ARG A 427 14.16 4.78 22.71
CA ARG A 427 13.28 4.31 21.63
C ARG A 427 11.83 4.69 21.83
N PHE A 428 11.49 5.22 22.99
CA PHE A 428 10.11 5.61 23.30
C PHE A 428 10.03 7.11 23.51
N ILE A 429 9.04 7.74 22.89
CA ILE A 429 8.69 9.14 23.12
C ILE A 429 7.52 9.13 24.11
N CYS A 430 7.82 9.03 25.43
CA CYS A 430 6.81 8.94 26.46
C CYS A 430 6.19 10.33 26.70
N ILE A 431 4.87 10.40 26.63
CA ILE A 431 4.12 11.64 26.78
C ILE A 431 2.95 11.41 27.74
N GLU A 432 2.89 12.22 28.78
CA GLU A 432 1.70 12.27 29.64
C GLU A 432 0.61 13.12 28.98
N VAL A 433 -0.52 12.47 28.76
CA VAL A 433 -1.73 13.13 28.26
C VAL A 433 -2.50 13.65 29.46
N THR A 434 -2.58 14.96 29.60
CA THR A 434 -3.13 15.63 30.81
C THR A 434 -4.63 15.84 30.78
N ALA A 435 -5.26 15.77 29.60
CA ALA A 435 -6.71 15.95 29.42
C ALA A 435 -7.24 15.13 28.24
N PRO A 436 -8.57 14.94 28.09
CA PRO A 436 -9.15 14.25 26.94
C PRO A 436 -8.77 14.90 25.61
N ILE A 437 -8.29 14.08 24.66
CA ILE A 437 -7.88 14.53 23.33
C ILE A 437 -9.14 14.89 22.51
N ASN A 438 -9.13 16.05 21.86
CA ASN A 438 -10.18 16.39 20.92
C ASN A 438 -9.95 15.69 19.57
N THR A 439 -10.62 14.55 19.37
CA THR A 439 -10.54 13.75 18.15
C THR A 439 -11.63 14.09 17.11
N ASN A 440 -12.57 15.00 17.45
CA ASN A 440 -13.63 15.45 16.55
C ASN A 440 -13.17 16.66 15.72
N VAL A 441 -12.07 16.46 14.99
CA VAL A 441 -11.48 17.50 14.13
C VAL A 441 -11.49 17.04 12.68
N THR A 442 -11.69 17.97 11.76
CA THR A 442 -11.54 17.68 10.34
C THR A 442 -10.06 17.79 9.95
N ILE A 443 -9.47 16.65 9.61
CA ILE A 443 -8.08 16.60 9.18
C ILE A 443 -8.03 16.60 7.65
N ASN A 444 -7.31 17.54 7.07
CA ASN A 444 -7.00 17.51 5.65
C ASN A 444 -5.80 16.56 5.42
N TYR A 445 -6.09 15.29 5.29
CA TYR A 445 -5.07 14.25 5.17
C TYR A 445 -4.20 14.41 3.92
N LYS A 446 -4.77 14.80 2.77
CA LYS A 446 -3.97 15.01 1.56
C LYS A 446 -2.89 16.06 1.80
N GLN A 447 -3.23 17.19 2.43
CA GLN A 447 -2.26 18.23 2.75
C GLN A 447 -1.32 17.90 3.91
N LEU A 448 -1.77 17.08 4.87
CA LEU A 448 -0.93 16.56 5.95
C LEU A 448 0.21 15.69 5.39
N TYR A 449 -0.13 14.76 4.50
CA TYR A 449 0.87 13.89 3.88
C TYR A 449 1.66 14.58 2.77
N ALA A 450 1.09 15.56 2.06
CA ALA A 450 1.82 16.43 1.13
C ALA A 450 2.95 17.20 1.86
N GLN A 451 2.69 17.68 3.08
CA GLN A 451 3.72 18.31 3.91
C GLN A 451 4.89 17.37 4.19
N ALA A 452 4.59 16.13 4.60
CA ALA A 452 5.63 15.14 4.88
C ALA A 452 6.44 14.78 3.62
N MET A 453 5.76 14.64 2.47
CA MET A 453 6.40 14.39 1.19
C MET A 453 7.33 15.51 0.76
N GLU A 454 6.91 16.76 0.91
CA GLU A 454 7.71 17.95 0.59
C GLU A 454 8.93 18.04 1.51
N ALA A 455 8.76 17.83 2.82
CA ALA A 455 9.84 17.83 3.80
C ALA A 455 10.90 16.77 3.48
N ILE A 456 10.48 15.53 3.19
CA ILE A 456 11.37 14.43 2.80
C ILE A 456 12.08 14.76 1.48
N TYR A 457 11.38 15.31 0.50
CA TYR A 457 11.95 15.70 -0.79
C TYR A 457 13.02 16.79 -0.62
N LYS A 458 12.82 17.75 0.28
CA LYS A 458 13.80 18.79 0.63
C LYS A 458 14.98 18.27 1.45
N GLY A 459 14.98 17.01 1.84
CA GLY A 459 16.03 16.40 2.65
C GLY A 459 15.98 16.79 4.13
N GLU A 460 14.80 17.16 4.63
CA GLU A 460 14.63 17.39 6.06
C GLU A 460 14.93 16.12 6.85
N ARG A 461 15.60 16.28 8.00
CA ARG A 461 15.96 15.18 8.90
C ARG A 461 14.68 14.55 9.49
N TYR A 462 14.52 13.26 9.32
CA TYR A 462 13.39 12.46 9.84
C TYR A 462 13.82 11.43 10.89
N TRP A 463 15.08 11.40 11.29
CA TRP A 463 15.61 10.58 12.39
C TRP A 463 15.95 11.46 13.59
N LEU A 464 16.03 10.85 14.77
CA LEU A 464 16.49 11.51 15.98
C LEU A 464 18.02 11.51 16.02
N ASN A 465 18.61 12.65 16.41
CA ASN A 465 20.04 12.78 16.63
C ASN A 465 20.40 12.60 18.13
N ASP A 466 21.67 12.74 18.48
CA ASP A 466 22.14 12.55 19.86
C ASP A 466 21.51 13.55 20.84
N GLU A 467 21.20 14.78 20.40
CA GLU A 467 20.50 15.79 21.20
C GLU A 467 19.06 15.36 21.50
N ASP A 468 18.32 14.93 20.47
CA ASP A 468 16.97 14.41 20.62
C ASP A 468 16.95 13.18 21.54
N GLU A 469 17.94 12.26 21.39
CA GLU A 469 18.06 11.09 22.26
C GLU A 469 18.35 11.48 23.72
N ASN A 470 19.12 12.52 23.96
CA ASN A 470 19.40 13.02 25.31
C ASN A 470 18.14 13.67 25.94
N ILE A 471 17.37 14.42 25.14
CA ILE A 471 16.06 14.93 25.56
C ILE A 471 15.14 13.77 25.97
N LEU A 472 15.05 12.73 25.13
CA LEU A 472 14.23 11.55 25.45
C LEU A 472 14.70 10.84 26.73
N LYS A 473 15.98 10.69 26.95
CA LYS A 473 16.52 10.08 28.19
C LYS A 473 16.15 10.88 29.44
N GLN A 474 16.07 12.21 29.32
CA GLN A 474 15.68 13.07 30.45
C GLN A 474 14.17 13.01 30.70
N THR A 475 13.37 13.18 29.67
CA THR A 475 11.89 13.19 29.78
C THR A 475 11.32 11.82 30.16
N ASN A 476 11.97 10.73 29.72
CA ASN A 476 11.50 9.37 30.00
C ASN A 476 11.78 8.89 31.44
N ARG A 477 12.59 9.61 32.22
CA ARG A 477 12.90 9.19 33.62
C ARG A 477 11.64 9.03 34.48
N GLU A 478 10.64 9.84 34.27
CA GLU A 478 9.36 9.79 34.99
C GLU A 478 8.53 8.54 34.64
N PHE A 479 8.85 7.87 33.53
CA PHE A 479 8.14 6.69 33.04
C PHE A 479 8.96 5.40 33.24
N GLU A 480 10.13 5.51 33.86
CA GLU A 480 10.96 4.34 34.17
C GLU A 480 10.40 3.64 35.41
N GLN A 481 10.24 2.34 35.31
CA GLN A 481 9.84 1.51 36.44
C GLN A 481 10.98 1.46 37.43
N ALA A 482 10.74 1.95 38.63
CA ALA A 482 11.70 1.78 39.73
C ALA A 482 11.96 0.29 39.96
N SER A 483 13.20 -0.12 39.86
CA SER A 483 13.54 -1.53 40.09
C SER A 483 13.15 -1.91 41.52
N PRO A 484 12.77 -3.17 41.80
CA PRO A 484 12.50 -3.62 43.16
C PRO A 484 13.64 -3.27 44.13
N LEU A 485 14.85 -3.19 43.61
CA LEU A 485 16.01 -2.77 44.36
C LEU A 485 15.99 -1.27 44.71
N GLU A 486 15.59 -0.43 43.78
CA GLU A 486 15.46 1.02 44.02
C GLU A 486 14.36 1.30 45.04
N GLN A 487 13.24 0.59 44.93
CA GLN A 487 12.16 0.69 45.89
C GLN A 487 12.63 0.29 47.32
N LEU A 488 13.33 -0.85 47.42
CA LEU A 488 13.89 -1.30 48.71
C LEU A 488 14.99 -0.35 49.22
N PHE A 489 15.80 0.19 48.32
CA PHE A 489 16.82 1.15 48.64
C PHE A 489 16.21 2.40 49.29
N HIS A 490 15.22 3.00 48.65
CA HIS A 490 14.52 4.19 49.18
C HIS A 490 13.69 3.92 50.44
N CYS A 491 13.26 2.67 50.67
CA CYS A 491 12.57 2.31 51.91
C CYS A 491 13.49 2.22 53.15
N TYR A 492 14.77 1.86 52.94
CA TYR A 492 15.67 1.52 54.05
C TYR A 492 16.94 2.35 54.09
N LEU A 493 17.25 3.14 53.09
CA LEU A 493 18.48 3.91 52.93
C LEU A 493 18.19 5.25 52.27
N ASN A 494 18.73 6.32 52.84
CA ASN A 494 18.63 7.65 52.25
C ASN A 494 20.02 8.13 51.85
N PRO A 495 20.21 8.59 50.58
CA PRO A 495 21.41 9.28 50.20
C PRO A 495 21.60 10.56 51.00
N VAL A 496 22.77 10.81 51.49
CA VAL A 496 23.11 12.04 52.23
C VAL A 496 24.30 12.73 51.61
N GLU A 497 24.30 14.07 51.66
CA GLU A 497 25.41 14.89 51.15
C GLU A 497 26.67 14.63 51.99
N GLU A 498 27.83 14.88 51.41
CA GLU A 498 29.13 14.56 52.04
C GLU A 498 29.34 15.26 53.39
N GLU A 499 28.66 16.38 53.63
CA GLU A 499 28.76 17.22 54.84
C GLU A 499 27.81 16.78 55.95
N MET A 500 26.88 15.84 55.69
CA MET A 500 25.91 15.34 56.65
C MET A 500 26.42 14.05 57.33
N GLU A 501 25.86 13.75 58.53
CA GLU A 501 26.08 12.47 59.20
C GLU A 501 25.57 11.30 58.38
N GLY A 502 26.44 10.40 57.95
CA GLY A 502 26.14 9.21 57.17
C GLY A 502 27.27 8.19 57.20
N GLU A 503 26.95 6.96 56.77
CA GLU A 503 27.94 5.88 56.68
C GLU A 503 28.40 5.70 55.25
N TRP A 504 29.72 5.53 55.05
CA TRP A 504 30.32 5.17 53.78
C TRP A 504 30.31 3.65 53.59
N LEU A 505 29.42 3.14 52.73
CA LEU A 505 29.19 1.72 52.52
C LEU A 505 29.60 1.29 51.11
N THR A 506 30.17 0.09 51.00
CA THR A 506 30.40 -0.55 49.70
C THR A 506 29.12 -1.14 49.18
N ALA A 507 29.04 -1.35 47.87
CA ALA A 507 27.87 -2.02 47.23
C ALA A 507 27.57 -3.37 47.87
N MET A 508 28.59 -4.11 48.37
CA MET A 508 28.40 -5.40 49.03
C MET A 508 27.79 -5.23 50.41
N GLN A 509 28.21 -4.23 51.17
CA GLN A 509 27.64 -3.92 52.49
C GLN A 509 26.20 -3.46 52.41
N ILE A 510 25.89 -2.63 51.39
CA ILE A 510 24.51 -2.19 51.12
C ILE A 510 23.61 -3.38 50.75
N LEU A 511 24.09 -4.27 49.87
CA LEU A 511 23.35 -5.47 49.48
C LEU A 511 23.08 -6.37 50.71
N SER A 512 24.09 -6.64 51.53
CA SER A 512 23.94 -7.40 52.75
C SER A 512 22.96 -6.77 53.72
N TYR A 513 22.99 -5.45 53.89
CA TYR A 513 22.05 -4.73 54.75
C TYR A 513 20.61 -4.86 54.28
N LEU A 514 20.37 -4.66 52.97
CA LEU A 514 19.03 -4.83 52.38
C LEU A 514 18.55 -6.27 52.49
N GLN A 515 19.43 -7.27 52.32
CA GLN A 515 19.09 -8.68 52.51
C GLN A 515 18.72 -9.05 53.95
N THR A 516 19.31 -8.37 54.95
CA THR A 516 18.92 -8.59 56.34
C THR A 516 17.57 -7.97 56.70
N LYS A 517 17.18 -6.88 56.01
CA LYS A 517 15.90 -6.19 56.23
C LYS A 517 14.72 -6.83 55.49
N THR A 518 14.99 -7.39 54.31
CA THR A 518 14.01 -8.14 53.51
C THR A 518 14.17 -9.62 53.85
N ARG A 519 13.18 -10.25 54.47
CA ARG A 519 13.18 -11.71 54.69
C ARG A 519 13.22 -12.55 53.41
N ASP A 520 13.05 -11.92 52.26
CA ASP A 520 13.11 -12.55 50.94
C ASP A 520 14.51 -12.49 50.35
N LYS A 521 14.91 -13.56 49.64
CA LYS A 521 16.14 -13.59 48.89
C LYS A 521 16.02 -12.60 47.73
N LEU A 522 16.72 -11.47 47.83
CA LEU A 522 16.87 -10.57 46.65
C LEU A 522 17.41 -11.37 45.48
N ALA A 523 16.71 -11.32 44.34
CA ALA A 523 17.09 -12.05 43.13
C ALA A 523 18.40 -11.55 42.45
N ILE A 524 19.19 -10.74 43.17
CA ILE A 524 20.45 -10.18 42.68
C ILE A 524 21.60 -11.10 43.07
N ASN A 525 21.96 -11.99 42.16
CA ASN A 525 23.03 -12.95 42.38
C ASN A 525 24.44 -12.39 42.11
N LYS A 526 24.59 -11.12 41.66
CA LYS A 526 25.89 -10.56 41.25
C LYS A 526 26.06 -9.13 41.78
N VAL A 527 27.02 -8.95 42.68
CA VAL A 527 27.40 -7.64 43.25
C VAL A 527 27.70 -6.60 42.20
N GLY A 528 28.24 -7.00 41.04
CA GLY A 528 28.54 -6.07 39.94
C GLY A 528 27.28 -5.52 39.23
N GLN A 529 26.17 -6.25 39.23
CA GLN A 529 24.88 -5.72 38.73
C GLN A 529 24.28 -4.72 39.72
N PHE A 530 24.39 -5.03 41.01
CA PHE A 530 23.94 -4.16 42.10
C PHE A 530 24.76 -2.84 42.10
N GLY A 531 26.08 -2.90 41.97
CA GLY A 531 26.91 -1.70 41.86
C GLY A 531 26.56 -0.80 40.68
N ARG A 532 26.20 -1.39 39.54
CA ARG A 532 25.73 -0.61 38.37
C ARG A 532 24.34 0.02 38.61
N ALA A 533 23.45 -0.62 39.35
CA ALA A 533 22.18 -0.05 39.74
C ALA A 533 22.37 1.13 40.73
N LEU A 534 23.24 0.99 41.72
CA LEU A 534 23.56 2.08 42.66
C LEU A 534 24.18 3.32 41.96
N GLN A 535 24.99 3.13 40.92
CA GLN A 535 25.53 4.25 40.15
C GLN A 535 24.46 5.09 39.45
N LYS A 536 23.32 4.49 39.12
CA LYS A 536 22.19 5.20 38.50
C LYS A 536 21.38 6.07 39.47
N LEU A 537 21.51 5.82 40.77
CA LEU A 537 20.75 6.53 41.81
C LEU A 537 21.40 7.89 42.19
N ASN A 538 22.48 8.32 41.48
CA ASN A 538 23.19 9.57 41.72
C ASN A 538 23.58 9.79 43.22
N ILE A 539 23.90 8.71 43.93
CA ILE A 539 24.29 8.73 45.33
C ILE A 539 25.70 9.33 45.43
N PRO A 540 25.99 10.24 46.35
CA PRO A 540 27.33 10.70 46.64
C PRO A 540 28.28 9.52 46.84
N CYS A 541 29.34 9.45 46.05
CA CYS A 541 30.23 8.31 46.08
C CYS A 541 31.69 8.71 45.96
N ARG A 542 32.61 7.96 46.62
CA ARG A 542 34.07 8.11 46.50
C ARG A 542 34.74 6.78 46.17
N LYS A 543 35.81 6.83 45.41
CA LYS A 543 36.66 5.66 45.14
C LYS A 543 37.60 5.37 46.31
N SER A 544 37.67 4.11 46.72
CA SER A 544 38.60 3.62 47.75
C SER A 544 39.31 2.35 47.26
N ARG A 545 40.33 1.91 48.01
CA ARG A 545 41.03 0.62 47.75
C ARG A 545 40.07 -0.61 47.86
N LYS A 546 38.93 -0.47 48.53
CA LYS A 546 37.92 -1.50 48.69
C LYS A 546 36.77 -1.42 47.69
N GLY A 547 36.87 -0.51 46.68
CA GLY A 547 35.83 -0.24 45.68
C GLY A 547 35.15 1.12 45.90
N THR A 548 34.06 1.35 45.17
CA THR A 548 33.25 2.57 45.32
C THR A 548 32.46 2.52 46.62
N LEU A 549 32.59 3.57 47.43
CA LEU A 549 31.85 3.80 48.66
C LEU A 549 30.72 4.79 48.38
N TYR A 550 29.57 4.54 48.91
CA TYR A 550 28.36 5.37 48.81
C TYR A 550 28.00 5.94 50.16
N HIS A 551 27.65 7.24 50.23
CA HIS A 551 27.35 7.94 51.46
C HIS A 551 25.83 7.86 51.77
N LEU A 552 25.47 7.17 52.84
CA LEU A 552 24.08 6.79 53.10
C LEU A 552 23.78 6.88 54.60
N MET A 553 22.51 7.23 54.91
CA MET A 553 21.92 7.07 56.23
C MET A 553 21.00 5.85 56.21
N LYS A 554 21.14 5.00 57.24
CA LYS A 554 20.30 3.79 57.45
C LYS A 554 19.01 4.10 58.16
#